data_355182e37374ee6e78353d8c79ab94b5
#
_entry.id   355182e37374ee6e78353d8c79ab94b5
#
_cell.length_a   1.000
_cell.length_b   1.000
_cell.length_c   1.000
_cell.angle_alpha   90.00
_cell.angle_beta   90.00
_cell.angle_gamma   90.00
#
_symmetry.space_group_name_H-M   'P 1'
#
loop_
_entity.id
_entity.type
_entity.pdbx_description
1 polymer ?
#
loop_
_entity_poly.entity_id
_entity_poly.type
_entity_poly.pdbx_seq_one_letter_code
_entity_poly.pdbx_strand_id
1 'polypeptide(L)'
;MKSKPIAVFTTAGSLEDARKLATTLVEQKLAACAQISEIESFYTWDKEVQNDQEFRIMFKTTKDKYKDVEKAILKIHSYDLPAIYAVNVDELYKPYDDWVNESIK
;
A
#
# COMPACT_ATOMS: atom_id res chain seq x y z
N MET A 1 13.98 -14.23 -13.55
CA MET A 1 13.73 -14.60 -12.14
C MET A 1 12.65 -13.71 -11.55
N LYS A 2 11.69 -14.30 -10.84
CA LYS A 2 10.65 -13.53 -10.19
C LYS A 2 11.19 -12.79 -8.98
N SER A 3 10.76 -11.56 -8.80
CA SER A 3 11.02 -10.83 -7.55
C SER A 3 10.10 -11.36 -6.45
N LYS A 4 10.55 -11.25 -5.21
CA LYS A 4 9.79 -11.75 -4.05
C LYS A 4 8.53 -10.93 -3.80
N PRO A 5 7.42 -11.59 -3.40
CA PRO A 5 6.19 -10.86 -3.11
C PRO A 5 6.28 -10.09 -1.80
N ILE A 6 5.68 -8.91 -1.81
CA ILE A 6 5.56 -8.07 -0.62
C ILE A 6 4.15 -7.51 -0.53
N ALA A 7 3.76 -7.09 0.68
CA ALA A 7 2.57 -6.30 0.91
C ALA A 7 3.02 -4.91 1.37
N VAL A 8 2.62 -3.87 0.65
CA VAL A 8 2.94 -2.49 0.99
C VAL A 8 1.71 -1.86 1.63
N PHE A 9 1.92 -1.14 2.73
CA PHE A 9 0.85 -0.51 3.49
C PHE A 9 1.00 1.00 3.52
N THR A 10 -0.12 1.68 3.43
CA THR A 10 -0.24 3.10 3.74
C THR A 10 -1.61 3.33 4.37
N THR A 11 -1.82 4.51 4.94
CA THR A 11 -3.13 4.90 5.49
C THR A 11 -3.55 6.22 4.87
N ALA A 12 -4.85 6.45 4.78
CA ALA A 12 -5.42 7.68 4.25
C ALA A 12 -6.51 8.19 5.20
N GLY A 13 -6.73 9.49 5.18
CA GLY A 13 -7.69 10.14 6.07
C GLY A 13 -9.12 10.06 5.61
N SER A 14 -9.37 9.70 4.35
CA SER A 14 -10.71 9.56 3.81
C SER A 14 -10.79 8.37 2.88
N LEU A 15 -12.00 7.85 2.70
CA LEU A 15 -12.24 6.76 1.77
C LEU A 15 -11.96 7.19 0.33
N GLU A 16 -12.27 8.44 0.01
CA GLU A 16 -11.99 9.00 -1.32
C GLU A 16 -10.49 8.97 -1.64
N ASP A 17 -9.66 9.43 -0.69
CA ASP A 17 -8.21 9.40 -0.87
C ASP A 17 -7.68 7.97 -0.97
N ALA A 18 -8.21 7.06 -0.15
CA ALA A 18 -7.82 5.65 -0.19
C ALA A 18 -8.15 5.03 -1.55
N ARG A 19 -9.32 5.31 -2.08
CA ARG A 19 -9.73 4.80 -3.40
C ARG A 19 -8.86 5.36 -4.52
N LYS A 20 -8.48 6.62 -4.42
CA LYS A 20 -7.60 7.24 -5.41
C LYS A 20 -6.22 6.57 -5.42
N LEU A 21 -5.64 6.35 -4.25
CA LEU A 21 -4.37 5.63 -4.12
C LEU A 21 -4.47 4.22 -4.68
N ALA A 22 -5.51 3.48 -4.29
CA ALA A 22 -5.72 2.10 -4.72
C ALA A 22 -5.85 2.01 -6.25
N THR A 23 -6.72 2.82 -6.82
CA THR A 23 -6.98 2.82 -8.26
C THR A 23 -5.73 3.19 -9.05
N THR A 24 -5.04 4.25 -8.63
CA THR A 24 -3.87 4.77 -9.34
C THR A 24 -2.75 3.72 -9.42
N LEU A 25 -2.43 3.10 -8.29
CA LEU A 25 -1.32 2.14 -8.27
C LEU A 25 -1.63 0.87 -9.06
N VAL A 26 -2.87 0.41 -9.03
CA VAL A 26 -3.26 -0.76 -9.80
C VAL A 26 -3.27 -0.43 -11.31
N GLU A 27 -3.82 0.71 -11.69
CA GLU A 27 -3.84 1.14 -13.10
C GLU A 27 -2.43 1.31 -13.66
N GLN A 28 -1.50 1.79 -12.86
CA GLN A 28 -0.11 1.98 -13.28
C GLN A 28 0.72 0.70 -13.21
N LYS A 29 0.10 -0.42 -12.88
CA LYS A 29 0.77 -1.73 -12.77
C LYS A 29 1.91 -1.73 -11.75
N LEU A 30 1.79 -0.92 -10.72
CA LEU A 30 2.72 -0.90 -9.60
C LEU A 30 2.30 -1.89 -8.51
N ALA A 31 1.03 -2.26 -8.50
CA ALA A 31 0.49 -3.27 -7.60
C ALA A 31 -0.50 -4.14 -8.35
N ALA A 32 -0.51 -5.43 -8.02
CA ALA A 32 -1.45 -6.38 -8.62
C ALA A 32 -2.86 -6.19 -8.08
N CYS A 33 -2.95 -5.86 -6.79
CA CYS A 33 -4.23 -5.55 -6.17
C CYS A 33 -4.03 -4.57 -5.00
N ALA A 34 -5.12 -3.91 -4.64
CA ALA A 34 -5.17 -3.02 -3.50
C ALA A 34 -6.42 -3.33 -2.71
N GLN A 35 -6.30 -3.40 -1.39
CA GLN A 35 -7.42 -3.70 -0.50
C GLN A 35 -7.49 -2.65 0.58
N ILE A 36 -8.70 -2.16 0.84
CA ILE A 36 -8.94 -1.08 1.79
C ILE A 36 -9.68 -1.63 3.00
N SER A 37 -9.21 -1.28 4.20
CA SER A 37 -9.88 -1.59 5.44
C SER A 37 -9.99 -0.32 6.28
N GLU A 38 -11.11 -0.21 6.99
CA GLU A 38 -11.35 0.88 7.92
C GLU A 38 -10.69 0.52 9.25
N ILE A 39 -9.92 1.45 9.80
CA ILE A 39 -9.18 1.21 11.04
C ILE A 39 -9.32 2.39 11.99
N GLU A 40 -9.05 2.13 13.26
CA GLU A 40 -8.95 3.16 14.27
C GLU A 40 -7.48 3.26 14.66
N SER A 41 -6.91 4.47 14.56
CA SER A 41 -5.49 4.69 14.79
C SER A 41 -5.26 5.53 16.04
N PHE A 42 -4.28 5.13 16.83
CA PHE A 42 -3.80 5.88 17.99
C PHE A 42 -2.32 6.16 17.76
N TYR A 43 -1.91 7.41 17.82
CA TYR A 43 -0.51 7.77 17.55
C TYR A 43 -0.16 9.09 18.24
N THR A 44 1.13 9.30 18.45
CA THR A 44 1.62 10.54 19.04
C THR A 44 1.94 11.53 17.92
N TRP A 45 1.32 12.69 17.99
CA TRP A 45 1.60 13.79 17.09
C TRP A 45 1.55 15.09 17.90
N ASP A 46 2.56 15.92 17.73
CA ASP A 46 2.64 17.20 18.45
C ASP A 46 2.56 17.00 19.97
N LYS A 47 3.28 15.99 20.46
CA LYS A 47 3.39 15.61 21.89
C LYS A 47 2.10 15.12 22.53
N GLU A 48 1.06 14.88 21.76
CA GLU A 48 -0.22 14.39 22.27
C GLU A 48 -0.62 13.11 21.56
N VAL A 49 -1.36 12.25 22.27
CA VAL A 49 -1.93 11.06 21.67
C VAL A 49 -3.16 11.47 20.88
N GLN A 50 -3.13 11.14 19.61
CA GLN A 50 -4.24 11.36 18.68
C GLN A 50 -5.01 10.05 18.51
N ASN A 51 -6.30 10.17 18.22
CA ASN A 51 -7.14 9.03 17.90
C ASN A 51 -7.99 9.41 16.70
N ASP A 52 -7.74 8.75 15.58
CA ASP A 52 -8.43 9.05 14.34
C ASP A 52 -8.94 7.78 13.67
N GLN A 53 -10.04 7.93 12.94
CA GLN A 53 -10.47 6.91 12.01
C GLN A 53 -9.67 7.09 10.73
N GLU A 54 -9.12 6.00 10.22
CA GLU A 54 -8.35 6.02 8.99
C GLU A 54 -8.75 4.85 8.09
N PHE A 55 -8.23 4.88 6.87
CA PHE A 55 -8.42 3.81 5.90
C PHE A 55 -7.05 3.30 5.51
N ARG A 56 -6.80 2.02 5.81
CA ARG A 56 -5.53 1.38 5.47
C ARG A 56 -5.64 0.73 4.11
N ILE A 57 -4.66 0.96 3.26
CA ILE A 57 -4.59 0.35 1.94
C ILE A 57 -3.41 -0.64 1.95
N MET A 58 -3.69 -1.89 1.56
CA MET A 58 -2.66 -2.90 1.38
C MET A 58 -2.51 -3.16 -0.11
N PHE A 59 -1.29 -3.01 -0.61
CA PHE A 59 -0.95 -3.28 -2.00
C PHE A 59 -0.14 -4.56 -2.07
N LYS A 60 -0.55 -5.51 -2.93
CA LYS A 60 0.28 -6.68 -3.20
C LYS A 60 1.09 -6.44 -4.47
N THR A 61 2.40 -6.59 -4.34
CA THR A 61 3.33 -6.35 -5.42
C THR A 61 4.61 -7.15 -5.17
N THR A 62 5.69 -6.78 -5.81
CA THR A 62 6.97 -7.45 -5.66
C THR A 62 8.03 -6.46 -5.16
N LYS A 63 9.09 -7.02 -4.58
CA LYS A 63 10.13 -6.23 -3.91
C LYS A 63 10.81 -5.24 -4.87
N ASP A 64 11.00 -5.62 -6.11
CA ASP A 64 11.62 -4.74 -7.12
C ASP A 64 10.76 -3.52 -7.47
N LYS A 65 9.46 -3.55 -7.15
CA LYS A 65 8.56 -2.43 -7.38
C LYS A 65 8.48 -1.45 -6.20
N TYR A 66 9.05 -1.81 -5.04
CA TYR A 66 8.80 -1.04 -3.82
C TYR A 66 9.14 0.45 -3.97
N LYS A 67 10.30 0.78 -4.54
CA LYS A 67 10.71 2.18 -4.68
C LYS A 67 9.74 2.97 -5.56
N ASP A 68 9.26 2.36 -6.62
CA ASP A 68 8.29 3.00 -7.51
C ASP A 68 6.93 3.17 -6.82
N VAL A 69 6.52 2.18 -6.02
CA VAL A 69 5.29 2.25 -5.23
C VAL A 69 5.37 3.40 -4.22
N GLU A 70 6.47 3.47 -3.47
CA GLU A 70 6.70 4.53 -2.49
C GLU A 70 6.64 5.91 -3.14
N LYS A 71 7.31 6.07 -4.28
CA LYS A 71 7.33 7.31 -5.03
C LYS A 71 5.94 7.72 -5.50
N ALA A 72 5.17 6.75 -6.02
CA ALA A 72 3.81 7.01 -6.49
C ALA A 72 2.88 7.42 -5.35
N ILE A 73 2.99 6.76 -4.20
CA ILE A 73 2.20 7.12 -3.01
C ILE A 73 2.53 8.56 -2.57
N LEU A 74 3.81 8.87 -2.45
CA LEU A 74 4.25 10.20 -2.02
C LEU A 74 3.75 11.30 -2.95
N LYS A 75 3.65 11.01 -4.23
CA LYS A 75 3.22 12.00 -5.23
C LYS A 75 1.78 12.45 -5.04
N ILE A 76 0.90 11.56 -4.56
CA ILE A 76 -0.53 11.85 -4.48
C ILE A 76 -1.10 11.84 -3.06
N HIS A 77 -0.28 11.48 -2.06
CA HIS A 77 -0.75 11.42 -0.67
C HIS A 77 -0.98 12.82 -0.11
N SER A 78 -2.06 12.97 0.67
CA SER A 78 -2.42 14.26 1.27
C SER A 78 -1.69 14.57 2.56
N TYR A 79 -1.07 13.56 3.21
CA TYR A 79 -0.33 13.76 4.46
C TYR A 79 1.09 14.27 4.20
N ASP A 80 1.58 15.12 5.10
CA ASP A 80 2.98 15.56 5.08
C ASP A 80 3.92 14.40 5.39
N LEU A 81 3.51 13.52 6.31
CA LEU A 81 4.29 12.37 6.71
C LEU A 81 3.42 11.11 6.67
N PRO A 82 3.26 10.52 5.49
CA PRO A 82 2.44 9.30 5.39
C PRO A 82 3.17 8.08 5.93
N ALA A 83 2.41 7.14 6.50
CA ALA A 83 2.95 5.83 6.83
C ALA A 83 3.10 5.05 5.53
N ILE A 84 4.31 4.57 5.24
CA ILE A 84 4.57 3.72 4.09
C ILE A 84 5.59 2.67 4.52
N TYR A 85 5.21 1.40 4.44
CA TYR A 85 6.12 0.31 4.78
C TYR A 85 5.70 -0.96 4.05
N ALA A 86 6.61 -1.92 4.00
CA ALA A 86 6.35 -3.19 3.34
C ALA A 86 6.66 -4.35 4.26
N VAL A 87 5.92 -5.42 4.08
CA VAL A 87 6.10 -6.68 4.80
C VAL A 87 6.37 -7.77 3.77
N ASN A 88 7.36 -8.61 4.03
CA ASN A 88 7.63 -9.75 3.17
C ASN A 88 6.51 -10.78 3.30
N VAL A 89 6.11 -11.35 2.17
CA VAL A 89 5.16 -12.45 2.13
C VAL A 89 5.96 -13.73 1.94
N ASP A 90 6.27 -14.42 3.04
CA ASP A 90 7.16 -15.57 3.03
C ASP A 90 6.53 -16.80 2.41
N GLU A 91 5.23 -17.01 2.66
CA GLU A 91 4.49 -18.14 2.13
C GLU A 91 3.39 -17.62 1.22
N LEU A 92 3.36 -18.06 -0.01
CA LEU A 92 2.39 -17.62 -1.00
C LEU A 92 2.04 -18.76 -1.94
N TYR A 93 0.72 -18.96 -2.15
CA TYR A 93 0.20 -19.94 -3.10
C TYR A 93 0.77 -19.62 -4.49
N LYS A 94 1.46 -20.59 -5.07
CA LYS A 94 2.22 -20.34 -6.32
C LYS A 94 1.37 -19.78 -7.47
N PRO A 95 0.16 -20.29 -7.76
CA PRO A 95 -0.64 -19.70 -8.83
C PRO A 95 -1.00 -18.23 -8.57
N TYR A 96 -1.19 -17.85 -7.30
CA TYR A 96 -1.46 -16.46 -6.94
C TYR A 96 -0.21 -15.59 -7.13
N ASP A 97 0.96 -16.11 -6.76
CA ASP A 97 2.24 -15.42 -6.98
C ASP A 97 2.46 -15.18 -8.48
N ASP A 98 2.15 -16.18 -9.32
CA ASP A 98 2.23 -16.03 -10.77
C ASP A 98 1.31 -14.92 -11.26
N TRP A 99 0.09 -14.87 -10.73
CA TRP A 99 -0.87 -13.82 -11.07
C TRP A 99 -0.38 -12.44 -10.66
N VAL A 100 0.19 -12.31 -9.45
CA VAL A 100 0.76 -11.02 -8.99
C VAL A 100 1.84 -10.55 -9.95
N ASN A 101 2.79 -11.42 -10.28
CA ASN A 101 3.89 -11.08 -11.17
C ASN A 101 3.40 -10.71 -12.59
N GLU A 102 2.41 -11.41 -13.10
CA GLU A 102 1.84 -11.13 -14.43
C GLU A 102 1.12 -9.78 -14.45
N SER A 103 0.42 -9.45 -13.37
CA SER A 103 -0.41 -8.25 -13.29
C SER A 103 0.39 -6.94 -13.27
N ILE A 104 1.65 -7.01 -12.89
CA ILE A 104 2.52 -5.82 -12.76
C ILE A 104 3.58 -5.71 -13.86
N LYS A 105 3.47 -6.53 -14.87
CA LYS A 105 4.38 -6.45 -16.03
C LYS A 105 4.18 -5.19 -16.84
#